data_9c8c2b6ad71ed6a97e3c8cbedebcf058
#
_entry.id   9c8c2b6ad71ed6a97e3c8cbedebcf058
#
_cell.length_a   1.000
_cell.length_b   1.000
_cell.length_c   1.000
_cell.angle_alpha   90.00
_cell.angle_beta   90.00
_cell.angle_gamma   90.00
#
_symmetry.space_group_name_H-M   'P 1'
#
loop_
_entity.id
_entity.type
_entity.pdbx_description
1 polymer ?
#
loop_
_entity_poly.entity_id
_entity_poly.type
_entity_poly.pdbx_seq_one_letter_code
_entity_poly.pdbx_strand_id
1 'polypeptide(L)'
;MKTIRIGTSGFSYDDWIGTFYPPSLKPNHRLEYYSGKFRSVELNSSFYQLPALPAVYGMLRKVPDEFDFFVKAHRDLTHVRRNAEATLPRFQEMLKAYERERKLAGTLFQFPANFECSDEHEDYLRWLVESLKGVRTVIEFRHSQWLTDRTMDFLRELKAGYCIVDMPQVRGLPSSRPHVTGDIAYVRFHGQNTEQWAKASTRNERYDYDYSDEELRGWVPVIADLAAEAKAVYVYFNNHYRGKAAKNARTLEGFLESFLAGSEVPREPALP
;
A
#
# COMPACT_ATOMS: atom_id res chain seq x y z
N MET A 1 14.75 -4.87 -16.53
CA MET A 1 14.27 -5.31 -15.20
C MET A 1 12.85 -4.86 -15.00
N LYS A 2 11.98 -5.68 -14.42
CA LYS A 2 10.65 -5.26 -14.02
C LYS A 2 10.74 -4.27 -12.86
N THR A 3 9.81 -3.33 -12.79
CA THR A 3 9.86 -2.24 -11.80
C THR A 3 9.42 -2.75 -10.44
N ILE A 4 10.30 -2.72 -9.43
CA ILE A 4 9.96 -2.91 -8.02
C ILE A 4 10.05 -1.54 -7.34
N ARG A 5 9.01 -1.12 -6.64
CA ARG A 5 8.92 0.12 -5.88
C ARG A 5 8.66 -0.20 -4.42
N ILE A 6 9.56 0.24 -3.55
CA ILE A 6 9.41 0.10 -2.10
C ILE A 6 9.25 1.49 -1.51
N GLY A 7 8.36 1.62 -0.54
CA GLY A 7 8.09 2.87 0.14
C GLY A 7 7.27 2.67 1.42
N THR A 8 6.61 3.71 1.86
CA THR A 8 5.82 3.69 3.09
C THR A 8 4.39 4.16 2.87
N SER A 9 3.49 3.75 3.75
CA SER A 9 2.12 4.23 3.82
C SER A 9 2.09 5.58 4.53
N GLY A 10 2.20 6.65 3.77
CA GLY A 10 2.43 8.02 4.24
C GLY A 10 3.89 8.35 4.43
N PHE A 11 4.17 9.65 4.53
CA PHE A 11 5.53 10.19 4.67
C PHE A 11 5.63 11.29 5.73
N SER A 12 4.54 11.90 6.16
CA SER A 12 4.56 13.08 7.02
C SER A 12 4.16 12.73 8.45
N TYR A 13 5.11 12.23 9.20
CA TYR A 13 4.96 11.85 10.61
C TYR A 13 5.95 12.62 11.49
N ASP A 14 5.46 13.18 12.61
CA ASP A 14 6.32 13.96 13.53
C ASP A 14 7.28 13.09 14.31
N ASP A 15 6.89 11.86 14.62
CA ASP A 15 7.69 10.86 15.31
C ASP A 15 8.83 10.27 14.44
N TRP A 16 8.94 10.70 13.18
CA TRP A 16 10.07 10.35 12.31
C TRP A 16 11.24 11.33 12.43
N ILE A 17 11.05 12.44 13.16
CA ILE A 17 12.13 13.41 13.41
C ILE A 17 13.20 12.77 14.31
N GLY A 18 14.46 12.85 13.88
CA GLY A 18 15.60 12.24 14.58
C GLY A 18 15.85 10.77 14.23
N THR A 19 14.87 10.07 13.59
CA THR A 19 15.05 8.70 13.11
C THR A 19 15.21 8.63 11.60
N PHE A 20 14.27 9.19 10.87
CA PHE A 20 14.30 9.28 9.40
C PHE A 20 14.53 10.72 8.92
N TYR A 21 13.86 11.70 9.51
CA TYR A 21 14.04 13.10 9.17
C TYR A 21 15.10 13.77 10.06
N PRO A 22 15.97 14.61 9.49
CA PRO A 22 16.83 15.48 10.28
C PRO A 22 16.04 16.33 11.28
N PRO A 23 16.55 16.57 12.50
CA PRO A 23 15.83 17.37 13.52
C PRO A 23 15.43 18.78 13.07
N SER A 24 16.20 19.38 12.16
CA SER A 24 15.95 20.74 11.63
C SER A 24 14.99 20.76 10.43
N LEU A 25 14.55 19.61 9.90
CA LEU A 25 13.73 19.55 8.69
C LEU A 25 12.30 20.06 8.96
N LYS A 26 11.91 21.12 8.26
CA LYS A 26 10.55 21.66 8.36
C LYS A 26 9.53 20.73 7.70
N PRO A 27 8.27 20.67 8.20
CA PRO A 27 7.23 19.77 7.66
C PRO A 27 6.97 19.92 6.15
N ASN A 28 7.05 21.14 5.63
CA ASN A 28 6.83 21.42 4.21
C ASN A 28 7.93 20.90 3.26
N HIS A 29 9.08 20.46 3.80
CA HIS A 29 10.19 19.86 3.04
C HIS A 29 10.27 18.32 3.21
N ARG A 30 9.37 17.72 4.00
CA ARG A 30 9.40 16.27 4.25
C ARG A 30 9.23 15.45 2.97
N LEU A 31 8.34 15.87 2.05
CA LEU A 31 8.13 15.16 0.79
C LEU A 31 9.35 15.21 -0.12
N GLU A 32 10.01 16.35 -0.22
CA GLU A 32 11.26 16.50 -0.98
C GLU A 32 12.36 15.58 -0.41
N TYR A 33 12.54 15.60 0.90
CA TYR A 33 13.50 14.73 1.57
C TYR A 33 13.16 13.24 1.35
N TYR A 34 11.88 12.88 1.52
CA TYR A 34 11.37 11.51 1.32
C TYR A 34 11.63 11.01 -0.10
N SER A 35 11.31 11.81 -1.11
CA SER A 35 11.49 11.47 -2.53
C SER A 35 12.95 11.34 -2.96
N GLY A 36 13.88 11.89 -2.19
CA GLY A 36 15.31 11.65 -2.32
C GLY A 36 15.78 10.30 -1.76
N LYS A 37 14.91 9.58 -1.05
CA LYS A 37 15.21 8.27 -0.42
C LYS A 37 14.39 7.13 -0.98
N PHE A 38 13.17 7.39 -1.42
CA PHE A 38 12.22 6.42 -1.99
C PHE A 38 11.71 6.93 -3.33
N ARG A 39 11.33 6.01 -4.20
CA ARG A 39 10.77 6.31 -5.53
C ARG A 39 9.24 6.26 -5.56
N SER A 40 8.60 5.90 -4.46
CA SER A 40 7.15 5.79 -4.38
C SER A 40 6.64 6.02 -2.96
N VAL A 41 5.38 6.48 -2.86
CA VAL A 41 4.66 6.60 -1.58
C VAL A 41 3.20 6.23 -1.75
N GLU A 42 2.62 5.57 -0.75
CA GLU A 42 1.18 5.41 -0.61
C GLU A 42 0.60 6.61 0.17
N LEU A 43 -0.26 7.40 -0.45
CA LEU A 43 -0.90 8.54 0.19
C LEU A 43 -2.12 8.11 0.99
N ASN A 44 -2.05 8.26 2.32
CA ASN A 44 -3.14 7.92 3.22
C ASN A 44 -3.99 9.12 3.65
N SER A 45 -3.54 10.36 3.45
CA SER A 45 -4.28 11.57 3.81
C SER A 45 -5.60 11.70 3.06
N SER A 46 -5.66 11.27 1.80
CA SER A 46 -6.85 11.23 0.95
C SER A 46 -7.99 10.38 1.52
N PHE A 47 -7.69 9.41 2.37
CA PHE A 47 -8.70 8.61 3.08
C PHE A 47 -9.57 9.46 4.02
N TYR A 48 -8.99 10.47 4.65
CA TYR A 48 -9.70 11.34 5.61
C TYR A 48 -10.31 12.55 4.93
N GLN A 49 -9.59 13.14 3.98
CA GLN A 49 -10.00 14.35 3.27
C GLN A 49 -9.36 14.38 1.89
N LEU A 50 -10.17 14.59 0.86
CA LEU A 50 -9.66 14.82 -0.48
C LEU A 50 -8.99 16.21 -0.53
N PRO A 51 -7.69 16.29 -0.85
CA PRO A 51 -7.00 17.57 -0.96
C PRO A 51 -7.54 18.38 -2.13
N ALA A 52 -7.52 19.70 -1.98
CA ALA A 52 -7.81 20.61 -3.10
C ALA A 52 -6.71 20.49 -4.18
N LEU A 53 -7.07 20.67 -5.45
CA LEU A 53 -6.14 20.54 -6.59
C LEU A 53 -4.86 21.37 -6.46
N PRO A 54 -4.87 22.63 -5.94
CA PRO A 54 -3.62 23.37 -5.72
C PRO A 54 -2.64 22.66 -4.77
N ALA A 55 -3.16 21.99 -3.74
CA ALA A 55 -2.33 21.22 -2.81
C ALA A 55 -1.74 19.97 -3.49
N VAL A 56 -2.53 19.29 -4.34
CA VAL A 56 -2.06 18.16 -5.16
C VAL A 56 -0.91 18.59 -6.06
N TYR A 57 -1.10 19.64 -6.87
CA TYR A 57 -0.03 20.18 -7.72
C TYR A 57 1.18 20.66 -6.91
N GLY A 58 0.94 21.20 -5.71
CA GLY A 58 2.02 21.56 -4.78
C GLY A 58 2.89 20.36 -4.37
N MET A 59 2.30 19.18 -4.16
CA MET A 59 3.04 17.94 -3.89
C MET A 59 3.75 17.42 -5.13
N LEU A 60 3.06 17.39 -6.28
CA LEU A 60 3.60 16.86 -7.54
C LEU A 60 4.87 17.59 -8.00
N ARG A 61 4.97 18.90 -7.75
CA ARG A 61 6.17 19.71 -8.04
C ARG A 61 7.36 19.45 -7.10
N LYS A 62 7.15 18.79 -5.97
CA LYS A 62 8.19 18.53 -4.95
C LYS A 62 8.94 17.22 -5.15
N VAL A 63 8.55 16.44 -6.12
CA VAL A 63 9.11 15.10 -6.34
C VAL A 63 9.64 14.95 -7.75
N PRO A 64 10.67 14.10 -7.98
CA PRO A 64 11.19 13.79 -9.32
C PRO A 64 10.11 13.27 -10.29
N ASP A 65 10.39 13.30 -11.58
CA ASP A 65 9.44 12.90 -12.63
C ASP A 65 9.09 11.40 -12.55
N GLU A 66 10.04 10.55 -12.15
CA GLU A 66 9.83 9.11 -12.00
C GLU A 66 9.28 8.70 -10.63
N PHE A 67 8.78 9.66 -9.84
CA PHE A 67 8.22 9.37 -8.52
C PHE A 67 6.76 8.94 -8.65
N ASP A 68 6.44 7.78 -8.08
CA ASP A 68 5.12 7.16 -8.13
C ASP A 68 4.29 7.47 -6.86
N PHE A 69 3.06 7.95 -7.08
CA PHE A 69 2.06 8.02 -6.01
C PHE A 69 1.04 6.90 -6.15
N PHE A 70 0.87 6.14 -5.09
CA PHE A 70 -0.30 5.29 -4.91
C PHE A 70 -1.30 6.00 -3.99
N VAL A 71 -2.54 6.19 -4.43
CA VAL A 71 -3.51 7.02 -3.69
C VAL A 71 -4.54 6.13 -3.00
N LYS A 72 -4.60 6.19 -1.67
CA LYS A 72 -5.63 5.48 -0.92
C LYS A 72 -6.97 6.19 -1.08
N ALA A 73 -8.01 5.43 -1.41
CA ALA A 73 -9.35 5.93 -1.61
C ALA A 73 -9.95 6.56 -0.34
N HIS A 74 -10.80 7.57 -0.54
CA HIS A 74 -11.52 8.22 0.55
C HIS A 74 -12.43 7.23 1.30
N ARG A 75 -12.60 7.44 2.61
CA ARG A 75 -13.41 6.57 3.48
C ARG A 75 -14.85 6.37 3.01
N ASP A 76 -15.41 7.34 2.33
CA ASP A 76 -16.76 7.25 1.77
C ASP A 76 -16.87 6.24 0.63
N LEU A 77 -15.76 5.88 -0.01
CA LEU A 77 -15.70 4.86 -1.06
C LEU A 77 -15.45 3.45 -0.51
N THR A 78 -15.12 3.30 0.78
CA THR A 78 -14.74 2.00 1.33
C THR A 78 -15.44 1.68 2.66
N HIS A 79 -15.43 2.58 3.63
CA HIS A 79 -15.92 2.35 4.99
C HIS A 79 -17.39 2.79 5.19
N VAL A 80 -17.73 3.95 4.66
CA VAL A 80 -19.08 4.55 4.85
C VAL A 80 -20.03 4.13 3.74
N ARG A 81 -19.58 4.14 2.50
CA ARG A 81 -20.19 3.76 1.23
C ARG A 81 -21.50 4.51 0.84
N ARG A 82 -22.33 4.91 1.78
CA ARG A 82 -23.59 5.66 1.54
C ARG A 82 -23.40 6.97 0.74
N ASN A 83 -22.21 7.56 0.77
CA ASN A 83 -21.87 8.79 0.05
C ASN A 83 -20.96 8.51 -1.16
N ALA A 84 -20.81 7.27 -1.58
CA ALA A 84 -19.83 6.87 -2.59
C ALA A 84 -20.06 7.59 -3.93
N GLU A 85 -21.31 7.65 -4.40
CA GLU A 85 -21.68 8.30 -5.66
C GLU A 85 -21.34 9.81 -5.67
N ALA A 86 -21.52 10.50 -4.55
CA ALA A 86 -21.20 11.92 -4.43
C ALA A 86 -19.70 12.19 -4.30
N THR A 87 -18.96 11.24 -3.70
CA THR A 87 -17.50 11.37 -3.44
C THR A 87 -16.68 10.95 -4.64
N LEU A 88 -17.13 9.95 -5.41
CA LEU A 88 -16.38 9.36 -6.51
C LEU A 88 -15.94 10.38 -7.57
N PRO A 89 -16.80 11.30 -8.07
CA PRO A 89 -16.38 12.27 -9.09
C PRO A 89 -15.24 13.18 -8.60
N ARG A 90 -15.28 13.59 -7.34
CA ARG A 90 -14.23 14.43 -6.73
C ARG A 90 -12.92 13.65 -6.57
N PHE A 91 -13.01 12.37 -6.22
CA PHE A 91 -11.86 11.47 -6.15
C PHE A 91 -11.23 11.28 -7.54
N GLN A 92 -12.05 11.04 -8.57
CA GLN A 92 -11.60 10.92 -9.96
C GLN A 92 -10.91 12.21 -10.45
N GLU A 93 -11.48 13.38 -10.16
CA GLU A 93 -10.87 14.67 -10.52
C GLU A 93 -9.49 14.83 -9.88
N MET A 94 -9.35 14.45 -8.61
CA MET A 94 -8.07 14.47 -7.92
C MET A 94 -7.08 13.50 -8.59
N LEU A 95 -7.48 12.28 -8.92
CA LEU A 95 -6.61 11.29 -9.59
C LEU A 95 -6.10 11.79 -10.95
N LYS A 96 -6.97 12.46 -11.73
CA LYS A 96 -6.58 13.07 -13.03
C LYS A 96 -5.41 14.07 -12.91
N ALA A 97 -5.25 14.74 -11.76
CA ALA A 97 -4.11 15.61 -11.55
C ALA A 97 -2.79 14.82 -11.49
N TYR A 98 -2.78 13.68 -10.80
CA TYR A 98 -1.61 12.77 -10.77
C TYR A 98 -1.35 12.11 -12.13
N GLU A 99 -2.40 11.75 -12.87
CA GLU A 99 -2.28 11.16 -14.21
C GLU A 99 -1.66 12.14 -15.22
N ARG A 100 -2.11 13.41 -15.22
CA ARG A 100 -1.58 14.46 -16.10
C ARG A 100 -0.09 14.67 -15.93
N GLU A 101 0.38 14.58 -14.68
CA GLU A 101 1.81 14.67 -14.34
C GLU A 101 2.55 13.32 -14.45
N ARG A 102 1.88 12.25 -14.93
CA ARG A 102 2.42 10.89 -15.09
C ARG A 102 2.98 10.29 -13.80
N LYS A 103 2.42 10.70 -12.66
CA LYS A 103 2.87 10.28 -11.32
C LYS A 103 1.84 9.41 -10.58
N LEU A 104 0.72 9.02 -11.24
CA LEU A 104 -0.25 8.08 -10.67
C LEU A 104 0.18 6.63 -10.94
N ALA A 105 0.59 5.92 -9.92
CA ALA A 105 0.83 4.47 -10.01
C ALA A 105 -0.46 3.65 -9.97
N GLY A 106 -1.43 4.10 -9.16
CA GLY A 106 -2.73 3.46 -8.97
C GLY A 106 -3.46 3.95 -7.73
N THR A 107 -4.54 3.28 -7.40
CA THR A 107 -5.36 3.60 -6.22
C THR A 107 -5.66 2.36 -5.38
N LEU A 108 -5.60 2.51 -4.05
CA LEU A 108 -5.88 1.46 -3.09
C LEU A 108 -7.27 1.66 -2.45
N PHE A 109 -8.12 0.67 -2.58
CA PHE A 109 -9.39 0.56 -1.86
C PHE A 109 -9.27 -0.48 -0.75
N GLN A 110 -9.04 -0.01 0.47
CA GLN A 110 -8.98 -0.89 1.63
C GLN A 110 -10.35 -0.92 2.31
N PHE A 111 -10.97 -2.09 2.33
CA PHE A 111 -12.26 -2.32 2.97
C PHE A 111 -12.09 -2.73 4.44
N PRO A 112 -13.06 -2.37 5.31
CA PRO A 112 -13.03 -2.73 6.73
C PRO A 112 -13.41 -4.21 6.95
N ALA A 113 -13.18 -4.72 8.17
CA ALA A 113 -13.47 -6.11 8.53
C ALA A 113 -14.95 -6.51 8.44
N ASN A 114 -15.87 -5.55 8.50
CA ASN A 114 -17.31 -5.78 8.32
C ASN A 114 -17.76 -5.75 6.85
N PHE A 115 -16.83 -5.68 5.91
CA PHE A 115 -17.08 -5.84 4.48
C PHE A 115 -16.94 -7.33 4.15
N GLU A 116 -18.00 -8.09 4.44
CA GLU A 116 -18.05 -9.53 4.22
C GLU A 116 -18.24 -9.88 2.74
N CYS A 117 -17.90 -11.11 2.35
CA CYS A 117 -18.09 -11.58 0.98
C CYS A 117 -19.59 -11.85 0.76
N SER A 118 -20.21 -11.07 -0.14
CA SER A 118 -21.60 -11.19 -0.55
C SER A 118 -21.77 -10.70 -1.98
N ASP A 119 -22.87 -11.11 -2.65
CA ASP A 119 -23.18 -10.68 -4.00
C ASP A 119 -23.33 -9.14 -4.07
N GLU A 120 -23.96 -8.51 -3.07
CA GLU A 120 -24.10 -7.04 -2.97
C GLU A 120 -22.72 -6.36 -2.93
N HIS A 121 -21.77 -6.91 -2.18
CA HIS A 121 -20.44 -6.36 -2.10
C HIS A 121 -19.61 -6.65 -3.35
N GLU A 122 -19.81 -7.78 -4.03
CA GLU A 122 -19.20 -8.04 -5.34
C GLU A 122 -19.72 -7.03 -6.39
N ASP A 123 -21.03 -6.75 -6.43
CA ASP A 123 -21.61 -5.74 -7.31
C ASP A 123 -21.08 -4.35 -7.02
N TYR A 124 -20.91 -4.00 -5.75
CA TYR A 124 -20.29 -2.73 -5.34
C TYR A 124 -18.84 -2.62 -5.84
N LEU A 125 -18.05 -3.69 -5.70
CA LEU A 125 -16.67 -3.72 -6.20
C LEU A 125 -16.64 -3.59 -7.74
N ARG A 126 -17.53 -4.24 -8.45
CA ARG A 126 -17.67 -4.15 -9.91
C ARG A 126 -17.95 -2.69 -10.32
N TRP A 127 -18.98 -2.09 -9.74
CA TRP A 127 -19.32 -0.70 -9.98
C TRP A 127 -18.13 0.24 -9.74
N LEU A 128 -17.43 0.06 -8.63
CA LEU A 128 -16.32 0.91 -8.23
C LEU A 128 -15.14 0.82 -9.23
N VAL A 129 -14.75 -0.40 -9.60
CA VAL A 129 -13.63 -0.63 -10.52
C VAL A 129 -13.98 -0.14 -11.93
N GLU A 130 -15.20 -0.41 -12.40
CA GLU A 130 -15.69 0.07 -13.71
C GLU A 130 -15.75 1.60 -13.77
N SER A 131 -16.13 2.25 -12.68
CA SER A 131 -16.14 3.72 -12.58
C SER A 131 -14.74 4.34 -12.65
N LEU A 132 -13.68 3.57 -12.36
CA LEU A 132 -12.28 4.00 -12.43
C LEU A 132 -11.53 3.39 -13.63
N LYS A 133 -12.27 3.10 -14.71
CA LYS A 133 -11.69 2.51 -15.92
C LYS A 133 -10.47 3.31 -16.40
N GLY A 134 -9.36 2.59 -16.57
CA GLY A 134 -8.06 3.18 -16.97
C GLY A 134 -7.12 3.45 -15.81
N VAL A 135 -7.61 3.51 -14.57
CA VAL A 135 -6.79 3.64 -13.36
C VAL A 135 -6.51 2.24 -12.78
N ARG A 136 -5.25 1.94 -12.47
CA ARG A 136 -4.90 0.71 -11.76
C ARG A 136 -5.52 0.74 -10.37
N THR A 137 -6.41 -0.21 -10.11
CA THR A 137 -7.16 -0.32 -8.86
C THR A 137 -6.71 -1.55 -8.09
N VAL A 138 -6.38 -1.37 -6.82
CA VAL A 138 -5.99 -2.45 -5.90
C VAL A 138 -7.01 -2.53 -4.77
N ILE A 139 -7.42 -3.75 -4.43
CA ILE A 139 -8.39 -4.02 -3.38
C ILE A 139 -7.69 -4.71 -2.21
N GLU A 140 -7.81 -4.14 -1.02
CA GLU A 140 -7.38 -4.74 0.23
C GLU A 140 -8.59 -5.16 1.05
N PHE A 141 -8.70 -6.44 1.32
CA PHE A 141 -9.71 -7.01 2.20
C PHE A 141 -9.19 -7.14 3.63
N ARG A 142 -10.09 -6.97 4.60
CA ARG A 142 -9.85 -7.17 6.04
C ARG A 142 -10.73 -8.27 6.64
N HIS A 143 -11.43 -9.00 5.79
CA HIS A 143 -12.26 -10.15 6.17
C HIS A 143 -11.81 -11.39 5.43
N SER A 144 -11.57 -12.49 6.18
CA SER A 144 -11.01 -13.75 5.63
C SER A 144 -11.89 -14.45 4.60
N GLN A 145 -13.21 -14.20 4.59
CA GLN A 145 -14.12 -14.75 3.59
C GLN A 145 -13.76 -14.39 2.14
N TRP A 146 -13.04 -13.29 1.93
CA TRP A 146 -12.54 -12.89 0.61
C TRP A 146 -11.31 -13.67 0.14
N LEU A 147 -10.72 -14.52 0.99
CA LEU A 147 -9.52 -15.27 0.65
C LEU A 147 -9.85 -16.63 0.01
N THR A 148 -10.50 -16.59 -1.14
CA THR A 148 -10.89 -17.76 -1.93
C THR A 148 -10.39 -17.64 -3.36
N ASP A 149 -10.20 -18.77 -4.04
CA ASP A 149 -9.84 -18.79 -5.46
C ASP A 149 -10.91 -18.08 -6.30
N ARG A 150 -12.21 -18.24 -5.96
CA ARG A 150 -13.31 -17.49 -6.59
C ARG A 150 -13.09 -15.97 -6.52
N THR A 151 -12.67 -15.45 -5.38
CA THR A 151 -12.36 -14.03 -5.24
C THR A 151 -11.17 -13.62 -6.11
N MET A 152 -10.14 -14.44 -6.20
CA MET A 152 -8.98 -14.15 -7.06
C MET A 152 -9.38 -14.14 -8.53
N ASP A 153 -10.25 -15.06 -8.97
CA ASP A 153 -10.79 -15.08 -10.33
C ASP A 153 -11.68 -13.86 -10.59
N PHE A 154 -12.56 -13.51 -9.66
CA PHE A 154 -13.36 -12.28 -9.72
C PHE A 154 -12.51 -11.01 -9.88
N LEU A 155 -11.44 -10.87 -9.12
CA LEU A 155 -10.53 -9.73 -9.25
C LEU A 155 -9.78 -9.74 -10.60
N ARG A 156 -9.43 -10.91 -11.14
CA ARG A 156 -8.82 -11.04 -12.47
C ARG A 156 -9.79 -10.59 -13.57
N GLU A 157 -11.07 -10.98 -13.50
CA GLU A 157 -12.11 -10.53 -14.42
C GLU A 157 -12.23 -9.00 -14.41
N LEU A 158 -12.20 -8.39 -13.24
CA LEU A 158 -12.22 -6.94 -13.06
C LEU A 158 -10.92 -6.25 -13.46
N LYS A 159 -9.82 -6.99 -13.65
CA LYS A 159 -8.46 -6.46 -13.79
C LYS A 159 -8.02 -5.62 -12.60
N ALA A 160 -8.55 -5.92 -11.41
CA ALA A 160 -8.19 -5.29 -10.15
C ALA A 160 -7.07 -6.08 -9.47
N GLY A 161 -6.09 -5.36 -8.90
CA GLY A 161 -5.02 -5.97 -8.11
C GLY A 161 -5.53 -6.41 -6.74
N TYR A 162 -5.13 -7.60 -6.32
CA TYR A 162 -5.25 -8.03 -4.93
C TYR A 162 -4.13 -7.43 -4.08
N CYS A 163 -4.47 -6.88 -2.92
CA CYS A 163 -3.47 -6.43 -1.95
C CYS A 163 -3.05 -7.59 -1.05
N ILE A 164 -1.82 -8.02 -1.19
CA ILE A 164 -1.17 -8.98 -0.30
C ILE A 164 -0.84 -8.26 1.00
N VAL A 165 -1.29 -8.80 2.13
CA VAL A 165 -1.08 -8.15 3.42
C VAL A 165 -0.21 -9.02 4.33
N ASP A 166 0.79 -8.41 4.94
CA ASP A 166 1.51 -8.98 6.07
C ASP A 166 0.97 -8.36 7.37
N MET A 167 0.29 -9.19 8.16
CA MET A 167 -0.36 -8.79 9.40
C MET A 167 -0.48 -9.98 10.36
N PRO A 168 -0.75 -9.74 11.66
CA PRO A 168 -0.87 -10.84 12.64
C PRO A 168 -1.94 -11.84 12.25
N GLN A 169 -1.64 -13.12 12.48
CA GLN A 169 -2.58 -14.22 12.26
C GLN A 169 -3.63 -14.25 13.38
N VAL A 170 -4.66 -13.44 13.23
CA VAL A 170 -5.80 -13.35 14.16
C VAL A 170 -7.05 -13.86 13.46
N ARG A 171 -7.89 -14.63 14.18
CA ARG A 171 -9.13 -15.21 13.63
C ARG A 171 -9.99 -14.11 12.96
N GLY A 172 -10.38 -14.36 11.71
CA GLY A 172 -11.21 -13.45 10.92
C GLY A 172 -10.43 -12.45 10.07
N LEU A 173 -9.11 -12.29 10.30
CA LEU A 173 -8.25 -11.49 9.43
C LEU A 173 -7.70 -12.32 8.26
N PRO A 174 -7.37 -11.68 7.14
CA PRO A 174 -6.72 -12.35 6.03
C PRO A 174 -5.30 -12.83 6.40
N SER A 175 -4.91 -13.98 5.87
CA SER A 175 -3.52 -14.46 5.89
C SER A 175 -2.77 -13.97 4.65
N SER A 176 -1.43 -13.90 4.75
CA SER A 176 -0.59 -13.60 3.58
C SER A 176 -0.75 -14.68 2.52
N ARG A 177 -1.28 -14.30 1.35
CA ARG A 177 -1.33 -15.16 0.16
C ARG A 177 -0.79 -14.38 -1.02
N PRO A 178 0.38 -14.74 -1.57
CA PRO A 178 0.93 -14.08 -2.74
C PRO A 178 0.13 -14.47 -4.00
N HIS A 179 -0.69 -13.54 -4.50
CA HIS A 179 -1.44 -13.69 -5.74
C HIS A 179 -1.37 -12.42 -6.57
N VAL A 180 -1.16 -12.56 -7.87
CA VAL A 180 -1.28 -11.49 -8.84
C VAL A 180 -2.63 -11.63 -9.55
N THR A 181 -3.50 -10.63 -9.45
CA THR A 181 -4.82 -10.63 -10.09
C THR A 181 -4.99 -9.54 -11.13
N GLY A 182 -4.14 -8.49 -11.07
CA GLY A 182 -4.11 -7.38 -12.02
C GLY A 182 -2.75 -7.22 -12.68
N ASP A 183 -2.50 -6.05 -13.26
CA ASP A 183 -1.24 -5.72 -13.93
C ASP A 183 -0.06 -5.58 -12.95
N ILE A 184 -0.33 -5.33 -11.68
CA ILE A 184 0.67 -5.10 -10.65
C ILE A 184 0.46 -6.02 -9.46
N ALA A 185 1.54 -6.36 -8.78
CA ALA A 185 1.52 -6.93 -7.43
C ALA A 185 1.62 -5.80 -6.40
N TYR A 186 0.90 -5.93 -5.30
CA TYR A 186 0.83 -4.92 -4.27
C TYR A 186 0.91 -5.56 -2.89
N VAL A 187 1.91 -5.16 -2.11
CA VAL A 187 2.18 -5.74 -0.79
C VAL A 187 2.12 -4.66 0.28
N ARG A 188 1.46 -4.93 1.39
CA ARG A 188 1.41 -4.04 2.55
C ARG A 188 1.87 -4.74 3.83
N PHE A 189 2.89 -4.18 4.45
CA PHE A 189 3.43 -4.63 5.73
C PHE A 189 2.79 -3.86 6.88
N HIS A 190 1.94 -4.53 7.68
CA HIS A 190 1.22 -3.90 8.80
C HIS A 190 1.87 -4.15 10.15
N GLY A 191 2.84 -5.08 10.21
CA GLY A 191 3.44 -5.58 11.45
C GLY A 191 2.75 -6.81 12.00
N GLN A 192 3.48 -7.61 12.78
CA GLN A 192 3.03 -8.90 13.34
C GLN A 192 2.68 -8.83 14.84
N ASN A 193 2.38 -7.63 15.37
CA ASN A 193 2.10 -7.44 16.79
C ASN A 193 0.69 -7.93 17.17
N THR A 194 0.55 -9.21 17.44
CA THR A 194 -0.72 -9.89 17.75
C THR A 194 -1.41 -9.32 18.98
N GLU A 195 -0.64 -9.00 20.03
CA GLU A 195 -1.21 -8.47 21.28
C GLU A 195 -1.84 -7.10 21.10
N GLN A 196 -1.11 -6.20 20.44
CA GLN A 196 -1.55 -4.85 20.19
C GLN A 196 -2.67 -4.80 19.13
N TRP A 197 -2.71 -5.76 18.21
CA TRP A 197 -3.79 -5.82 17.22
C TRP A 197 -5.15 -6.04 17.87
N ALA A 198 -5.20 -6.85 18.92
CA ALA A 198 -6.43 -7.16 19.66
C ALA A 198 -6.77 -6.14 20.76
N LYS A 199 -5.76 -5.50 21.38
CA LYS A 199 -5.91 -4.69 22.61
C LYS A 199 -5.60 -3.21 22.42
N ALA A 200 -5.07 -2.78 21.26
CA ALA A 200 -4.59 -1.42 21.07
C ALA A 200 -5.67 -0.36 21.34
N SER A 201 -5.39 0.54 22.25
CA SER A 201 -6.23 1.71 22.54
C SER A 201 -6.06 2.80 21.48
N THR A 202 -4.92 2.79 20.76
CA THR A 202 -4.61 3.74 19.70
C THR A 202 -4.21 3.04 18.41
N ARG A 203 -4.36 3.75 17.27
CA ARG A 203 -3.87 3.25 15.97
C ARG A 203 -2.36 3.04 15.96
N ASN A 204 -1.61 3.93 16.61
CA ASN A 204 -0.15 3.91 16.60
C ASN A 204 0.40 2.64 17.25
N GLU A 205 -0.20 2.18 18.35
CA GLU A 205 0.20 0.93 19.02
C GLU A 205 0.00 -0.29 18.13
N ARG A 206 -1.08 -0.33 17.34
CA ARG A 206 -1.37 -1.43 16.41
C ARG A 206 -0.29 -1.62 15.35
N TYR A 207 0.30 -0.53 14.89
CA TYR A 207 1.33 -0.51 13.85
C TYR A 207 2.75 -0.35 14.41
N ASP A 208 2.92 -0.54 15.73
CA ASP A 208 4.21 -0.52 16.41
C ASP A 208 4.90 -1.89 16.29
N TYR A 209 5.56 -2.12 15.17
CA TYR A 209 6.30 -3.35 14.88
C TYR A 209 7.59 -3.02 14.13
N ASP A 210 8.70 -3.63 14.52
CA ASP A 210 9.98 -3.49 13.82
C ASP A 210 10.36 -4.87 13.25
N TYR A 211 10.19 -5.03 11.94
CA TYR A 211 10.53 -6.28 11.27
C TYR A 211 12.01 -6.60 11.43
N SER A 212 12.32 -7.83 11.81
CA SER A 212 13.66 -8.36 11.84
C SER A 212 14.22 -8.55 10.42
N ASP A 213 15.55 -8.64 10.34
CA ASP A 213 16.22 -8.94 9.07
C ASP A 213 15.80 -10.31 8.50
N GLU A 214 15.56 -11.29 9.38
CA GLU A 214 15.12 -12.63 9.00
C GLU A 214 13.73 -12.61 8.34
N GLU A 215 12.76 -11.91 8.96
CA GLU A 215 11.42 -11.73 8.39
C GLU A 215 11.49 -11.04 7.02
N LEU A 216 12.28 -9.96 6.90
CA LEU A 216 12.42 -9.24 5.64
C LEU A 216 13.12 -10.08 4.56
N ARG A 217 14.14 -10.86 4.92
CA ARG A 217 14.80 -11.80 3.99
C ARG A 217 13.83 -12.88 3.48
N GLY A 218 12.92 -13.36 4.32
CA GLY A 218 11.88 -14.31 3.92
C GLY A 218 10.95 -13.77 2.82
N TRP A 219 10.74 -12.45 2.78
CA TRP A 219 9.93 -11.80 1.73
C TRP A 219 10.67 -11.59 0.41
N VAL A 220 12.00 -11.63 0.38
CA VAL A 220 12.78 -11.38 -0.84
C VAL A 220 12.42 -12.31 -1.99
N PRO A 221 12.42 -13.66 -1.82
CA PRO A 221 12.03 -14.57 -2.90
C PRO A 221 10.56 -14.37 -3.31
N VAL A 222 9.65 -14.13 -2.36
CA VAL A 222 8.23 -13.88 -2.65
C VAL A 222 8.07 -12.65 -3.56
N ILE A 223 8.75 -11.55 -3.25
CA ILE A 223 8.70 -10.32 -4.06
C ILE A 223 9.33 -10.55 -5.43
N ALA A 224 10.41 -11.34 -5.52
CA ALA A 224 11.03 -11.69 -6.79
C ALA A 224 10.07 -12.51 -7.67
N ASP A 225 9.36 -13.49 -7.10
CA ASP A 225 8.35 -14.29 -7.81
C ASP A 225 7.18 -13.40 -8.28
N LEU A 226 6.67 -12.52 -7.42
CA LEU A 226 5.65 -11.53 -7.81
C LEU A 226 6.14 -10.64 -8.96
N ALA A 227 7.42 -10.24 -8.96
CA ALA A 227 8.00 -9.48 -10.05
C ALA A 227 8.17 -10.31 -11.33
N ALA A 228 8.25 -11.63 -11.25
CA ALA A 228 8.24 -12.49 -12.43
C ALA A 228 6.86 -12.49 -13.12
N GLU A 229 5.77 -12.42 -12.37
CA GLU A 229 4.40 -12.46 -12.87
C GLU A 229 3.85 -11.08 -13.26
N ALA A 230 4.01 -10.07 -12.40
CA ALA A 230 3.43 -8.75 -12.57
C ALA A 230 4.27 -7.84 -13.49
N LYS A 231 3.66 -6.77 -14.03
CA LYS A 231 4.38 -5.70 -14.76
C LYS A 231 5.22 -4.81 -13.84
N ALA A 232 4.74 -4.62 -12.61
CA ALA A 232 5.44 -3.92 -11.54
C ALA A 232 5.00 -4.44 -10.17
N VAL A 233 5.87 -4.29 -9.17
CA VAL A 233 5.57 -4.63 -7.76
C VAL A 233 5.69 -3.36 -6.93
N TYR A 234 4.66 -3.11 -6.12
CA TYR A 234 4.62 -2.03 -5.14
C TYR A 234 4.56 -2.61 -3.73
N VAL A 235 5.48 -2.19 -2.88
CA VAL A 235 5.61 -2.66 -1.50
C VAL A 235 5.56 -1.48 -0.56
N TYR A 236 4.58 -1.46 0.35
CA TYR A 236 4.43 -0.34 1.28
C TYR A 236 4.39 -0.79 2.74
N PHE A 237 5.26 -0.17 3.54
CA PHE A 237 5.33 -0.38 4.98
C PHE A 237 4.37 0.56 5.70
N ASN A 238 3.41 0.00 6.42
CA ASN A 238 2.40 0.72 7.20
C ASN A 238 2.68 0.70 8.71
N ASN A 239 3.74 0.04 9.16
CA ASN A 239 4.24 0.02 10.53
C ASN A 239 4.99 1.34 10.85
N HIS A 240 4.29 2.47 10.68
CA HIS A 240 4.89 3.81 10.61
C HIS A 240 5.48 4.32 11.93
N TYR A 241 5.10 3.75 13.09
CA TYR A 241 5.47 4.29 14.39
C TYR A 241 6.97 4.42 14.59
N ARG A 242 7.41 5.62 15.01
CA ARG A 242 8.83 5.98 15.26
C ARG A 242 9.79 5.71 14.09
N GLY A 243 9.32 5.84 12.85
CA GLY A 243 10.17 5.68 11.67
C GLY A 243 10.48 4.23 11.28
N LYS A 244 9.92 3.23 11.95
CA LYS A 244 10.16 1.81 11.67
C LYS A 244 9.85 1.44 10.23
N ALA A 245 8.75 1.98 9.68
CA ALA A 245 8.40 1.77 8.27
C ALA A 245 9.52 2.18 7.31
N ALA A 246 10.08 3.36 7.49
CA ALA A 246 11.16 3.85 6.62
C ALA A 246 12.46 3.04 6.80
N LYS A 247 12.78 2.59 8.02
CA LYS A 247 13.90 1.70 8.30
C LYS A 247 13.71 0.36 7.58
N ASN A 248 12.58 -0.33 7.83
CA ASN A 248 12.32 -1.65 7.25
C ASN A 248 12.22 -1.61 5.72
N ALA A 249 11.63 -0.56 5.15
CA ALA A 249 11.55 -0.37 3.71
C ALA A 249 12.96 -0.30 3.07
N ARG A 250 13.88 0.43 3.65
CA ARG A 250 15.27 0.52 3.16
C ARG A 250 16.05 -0.78 3.35
N THR A 251 15.83 -1.48 4.47
CA THR A 251 16.46 -2.79 4.71
C THR A 251 16.01 -3.80 3.66
N LEU A 252 14.70 -3.90 3.40
CA LEU A 252 14.16 -4.79 2.37
C LEU A 252 14.67 -4.43 0.96
N GLU A 253 14.75 -3.14 0.64
CA GLU A 253 15.29 -2.65 -0.64
C GLU A 253 16.74 -3.14 -0.84
N GLY A 254 17.60 -3.00 0.17
CA GLY A 254 18.99 -3.48 0.13
C GLY A 254 19.10 -4.99 -0.04
N PHE A 255 18.23 -5.78 0.62
CA PHE A 255 18.21 -7.24 0.45
C PHE A 255 17.76 -7.65 -0.96
N LEU A 256 16.76 -6.98 -1.52
CA LEU A 256 16.30 -7.22 -2.89
C LEU A 256 17.35 -6.84 -3.93
N GLU A 257 18.03 -5.72 -3.76
CA GLU A 257 19.13 -5.32 -4.65
C GLU A 257 20.27 -6.36 -4.63
N SER A 258 20.68 -6.83 -3.45
CA SER A 258 21.70 -7.87 -3.28
C SER A 258 21.26 -9.19 -3.94
N PHE A 259 20.01 -9.60 -3.73
CA PHE A 259 19.45 -10.82 -4.33
C PHE A 259 19.40 -10.75 -5.86
N LEU A 260 18.91 -9.65 -6.42
CA LEU A 260 18.82 -9.46 -7.87
C LEU A 260 20.19 -9.32 -8.55
N ALA A 261 21.20 -8.84 -7.81
CA ALA A 261 22.59 -8.82 -8.25
C ALA A 261 23.30 -10.19 -8.18
N GLY A 262 22.63 -11.23 -7.67
CA GLY A 262 23.21 -12.57 -7.49
C GLY A 262 24.20 -12.68 -6.33
N SER A 263 24.21 -11.70 -5.41
CA SER A 263 25.16 -11.64 -4.29
C SER A 263 24.74 -12.45 -3.07
N GLU A 264 23.44 -12.74 -2.90
CA GLU A 264 22.90 -13.59 -1.84
C GLU A 264 21.70 -14.41 -2.36
N VAL A 265 21.69 -15.70 -2.05
CA VAL A 265 20.53 -16.57 -2.25
C VAL A 265 19.93 -16.87 -0.86
N PRO A 266 18.76 -16.35 -0.49
CA PRO A 266 18.06 -16.79 0.73
C PRO A 266 17.68 -18.26 0.56
N ARG A 267 18.11 -19.11 1.50
CA ARG A 267 17.69 -20.52 1.54
C ARG A 267 16.39 -20.59 2.35
N GLU A 268 15.33 -21.00 1.66
CA GLU A 268 13.96 -21.25 2.13
C GLU A 268 13.12 -20.03 2.58
N PRO A 269 11.90 -19.86 2.02
CA PRO A 269 10.95 -18.90 2.53
C PRO A 269 10.30 -19.42 3.79
N ALA A 270 10.55 -18.80 4.93
CA ALA A 270 9.70 -18.93 6.10
C ALA A 270 8.44 -18.08 5.88
N LEU A 271 7.47 -18.60 5.16
CA LEU A 271 6.11 -18.05 5.22
C LEU A 271 5.42 -18.69 6.42
N PRO A 272 4.75 -17.92 7.29
CA PRO A 272 4.00 -18.44 8.43
C PRO A 272 2.78 -19.25 7.99
#